data_02f8be1e4bde9ded5e7833f7d107d23c
#
_entry.id   02f8be1e4bde9ded5e7833f7d107d23c
#
_cell.length_a   1.000
_cell.length_b   1.000
_cell.length_c   1.000
_cell.angle_alpha   90.00
_cell.angle_beta   90.00
_cell.angle_gamma   90.00
#
_symmetry.space_group_name_H-M   'P 1'
#
loop_
_entity.id
_entity.type
_entity.pdbx_description
1 polymer ?
#
loop_
_entity_poly.entity_id
_entity_poly.type
_entity_poly.pdbx_seq_one_letter_code
_entity_poly.pdbx_strand_id
1 'polypeptide(L)'
;MSRIKNTFAALSAQGKKGLIPFMTAGDPDPARTVEFMHALAAGGADVIELGVPFSDPMADGPVIQQSSERALAHGVSLRHVLADVKRFRETDDKTPVVLMGYANPIERMGTEAFAKAAKEAGVDGVLVVDYPPEECVNFAEQMRSAGIDPIFLLAPTSTDERIAEVGKIASGYVYYVSLKGVTGAANLDVSSIASKIPAIKSRVPLPVGVGFGIRDAQTARLVAEVSDAVVIGSRIVQLLEQAAPETAAETLTRFIAEVREALDSAATAR
;
A
#
# COMPACT_ATOMS: atom_id res chain seq x y z
N MET A 1 12.34 -16.11 -2.47
CA MET A 1 11.60 -15.64 -1.27
C MET A 1 11.08 -14.26 -1.59
N SER A 2 9.85 -13.94 -1.16
CA SER A 2 9.24 -12.62 -1.37
C SER A 2 9.98 -11.55 -0.55
N ARG A 3 10.26 -10.36 -1.16
CA ARG A 3 10.83 -9.23 -0.42
C ARG A 3 9.90 -8.79 0.71
N ILE A 4 8.58 -8.78 0.47
CA ILE A 4 7.57 -8.43 1.49
C ILE A 4 7.71 -9.33 2.71
N LYS A 5 7.76 -10.65 2.51
CA LYS A 5 7.92 -11.62 3.60
C LYS A 5 9.20 -11.40 4.39
N ASN A 6 10.31 -11.15 3.71
CA ASN A 6 11.60 -10.90 4.36
C ASN A 6 11.58 -9.61 5.17
N THR A 7 10.97 -8.55 4.63
CA THR A 7 10.82 -7.26 5.31
C THR A 7 10.01 -7.41 6.60
N PHE A 8 8.84 -8.04 6.55
CA PHE A 8 8.03 -8.24 7.76
C PHE A 8 8.67 -9.19 8.77
N ALA A 9 9.41 -10.20 8.32
CA ALA A 9 10.17 -11.06 9.21
C ALA A 9 11.28 -10.30 9.95
N ALA A 10 12.00 -9.41 9.25
CA ALA A 10 13.03 -8.57 9.85
C ALA A 10 12.46 -7.56 10.84
N LEU A 11 11.33 -6.92 10.50
CA LEU A 11 10.61 -6.00 11.40
C LEU A 11 10.14 -6.71 12.66
N SER A 12 9.52 -7.87 12.51
CA SER A 12 9.04 -8.69 13.64
C SER A 12 10.17 -9.10 14.56
N ALA A 13 11.32 -9.53 14.01
CA ALA A 13 12.49 -9.90 14.79
C ALA A 13 13.08 -8.72 15.60
N GLN A 14 12.87 -7.50 15.16
CA GLN A 14 13.27 -6.27 15.84
C GLN A 14 12.17 -5.65 16.73
N GLY A 15 11.00 -6.28 16.79
CA GLY A 15 9.84 -5.70 17.48
C GLY A 15 9.30 -4.41 16.83
N LYS A 16 9.65 -4.13 15.58
CA LYS A 16 9.27 -2.94 14.84
C LYS A 16 7.98 -3.13 14.05
N LYS A 17 7.35 -2.01 13.72
CA LYS A 17 6.14 -1.94 12.91
C LYS A 17 6.45 -1.47 11.49
N GLY A 18 5.75 -2.03 10.50
CA GLY A 18 5.90 -1.64 9.10
C GLY A 18 5.34 -0.24 8.82
N LEU A 19 6.01 0.49 7.93
CA LEU A 19 5.55 1.75 7.38
C LEU A 19 5.35 1.57 5.87
N ILE A 20 4.10 1.73 5.44
CA ILE A 20 3.66 1.50 4.05
C ILE A 20 3.08 2.81 3.50
N PRO A 21 3.87 3.70 2.91
CA PRO A 21 3.37 4.86 2.20
C PRO A 21 2.75 4.47 0.86
N PHE A 22 1.62 5.11 0.53
CA PHE A 22 0.98 5.06 -0.77
C PHE A 22 1.19 6.38 -1.52
N MET A 23 1.46 6.29 -2.82
CA MET A 23 1.43 7.42 -3.75
C MET A 23 0.83 7.00 -5.08
N THR A 24 0.19 7.92 -5.80
CA THR A 24 -0.28 7.67 -7.17
C THR A 24 0.86 7.87 -8.16
N ALA A 25 1.13 6.86 -9.00
CA ALA A 25 2.13 6.97 -10.06
C ALA A 25 1.74 8.07 -11.06
N GLY A 26 2.68 8.96 -11.38
CA GLY A 26 2.45 10.06 -12.31
C GLY A 26 1.87 11.33 -11.69
N ASP A 27 1.57 11.33 -10.39
CA ASP A 27 1.06 12.50 -9.69
C ASP A 27 2.15 13.13 -8.80
N PRO A 28 2.34 14.44 -8.81
CA PRO A 28 1.79 15.45 -9.74
C PRO A 28 2.52 15.52 -11.10
N ASP A 29 3.67 14.86 -11.24
CA ASP A 29 4.50 14.85 -12.45
C ASP A 29 5.00 13.43 -12.74
N PRO A 30 4.66 12.84 -13.90
CA PRO A 30 5.11 11.50 -14.28
C PRO A 30 6.63 11.34 -14.32
N ALA A 31 7.36 12.38 -14.67
CA ALA A 31 8.83 12.33 -14.74
C ALA A 31 9.48 12.11 -13.37
N ARG A 32 8.76 12.41 -12.28
CA ARG A 32 9.27 12.38 -10.91
C ARG A 32 8.80 11.19 -10.07
N THR A 33 7.98 10.29 -10.63
CA THR A 33 7.48 9.10 -9.90
C THR A 33 8.61 8.34 -9.23
N VAL A 34 9.68 8.01 -9.96
CA VAL A 34 10.82 7.24 -9.43
C VAL A 34 11.59 8.02 -8.36
N GLU A 35 11.75 9.33 -8.52
CA GLU A 35 12.36 10.20 -7.51
C GLU A 35 11.58 10.14 -6.19
N PHE A 36 10.25 10.22 -6.27
CA PHE A 36 9.40 10.13 -5.06
C PHE A 36 9.42 8.74 -4.43
N MET A 37 9.49 7.67 -5.22
CA MET A 37 9.70 6.32 -4.68
C MET A 37 11.01 6.23 -3.88
N HIS A 38 12.10 6.79 -4.40
CA HIS A 38 13.37 6.85 -3.67
C HIS A 38 13.29 7.74 -2.41
N ALA A 39 12.54 8.84 -2.46
CA ALA A 39 12.32 9.70 -1.31
C ALA A 39 11.56 8.97 -0.18
N LEU A 40 10.55 8.17 -0.53
CA LEU A 40 9.84 7.31 0.43
C LEU A 40 10.79 6.29 1.07
N ALA A 41 11.58 5.58 0.26
CA ALA A 41 12.54 4.60 0.76
C ALA A 41 13.60 5.24 1.67
N ALA A 42 14.16 6.39 1.27
CA ALA A 42 15.14 7.15 2.06
C ALA A 42 14.57 7.66 3.39
N GLY A 43 13.26 7.98 3.44
CA GLY A 43 12.56 8.36 4.66
C GLY A 43 12.27 7.19 5.61
N GLY A 44 12.50 5.95 5.20
CA GLY A 44 12.31 4.76 6.03
C GLY A 44 11.00 3.99 5.76
N ALA A 45 10.46 4.07 4.54
CA ALA A 45 9.40 3.19 4.10
C ALA A 45 9.89 1.73 4.06
N ASP A 46 9.08 0.82 4.59
CA ASP A 46 9.36 -0.62 4.56
C ASP A 46 8.77 -1.30 3.33
N VAL A 47 7.65 -0.80 2.82
CA VAL A 47 6.98 -1.21 1.59
C VAL A 47 6.43 0.03 0.92
N ILE A 48 6.51 0.15 -0.39
CA ILE A 48 5.86 1.24 -1.15
C ILE A 48 4.61 0.68 -1.82
N GLU A 49 3.44 1.27 -1.55
CA GLU A 49 2.25 1.07 -2.36
C GLU A 49 2.20 2.11 -3.47
N LEU A 50 2.31 1.65 -4.71
CA LEU A 50 2.29 2.49 -5.90
C LEU A 50 0.93 2.37 -6.60
N GLY A 51 0.14 3.44 -6.54
CA GLY A 51 -1.18 3.52 -7.13
C GLY A 51 -1.13 3.55 -8.66
N VAL A 52 -1.88 2.66 -9.30
CA VAL A 52 -2.13 2.66 -10.74
C VAL A 52 -3.34 3.56 -11.01
N PRO A 53 -3.18 4.71 -11.68
CA PRO A 53 -4.29 5.63 -11.90
C PRO A 53 -5.40 4.99 -12.74
N PHE A 54 -6.65 5.25 -12.35
CA PHE A 54 -7.85 4.72 -13.00
C PHE A 54 -8.94 5.79 -13.09
N SER A 55 -9.73 5.76 -14.16
CA SER A 55 -10.75 6.78 -14.46
C SER A 55 -11.99 6.72 -13.55
N ASP A 56 -12.28 5.52 -13.01
CA ASP A 56 -13.50 5.25 -12.26
C ASP A 56 -13.19 4.69 -10.86
N PRO A 57 -12.45 5.41 -10.00
CA PRO A 57 -11.86 4.91 -8.77
C PRO A 57 -12.89 4.89 -7.63
N MET A 58 -13.92 4.05 -7.74
CA MET A 58 -15.09 4.03 -6.86
C MET A 58 -14.80 3.71 -5.38
N ALA A 59 -13.68 3.07 -5.09
CA ALA A 59 -13.28 2.73 -3.72
C ALA A 59 -12.42 3.81 -3.07
N ASP A 60 -11.96 4.80 -3.85
CA ASP A 60 -11.04 5.84 -3.38
C ASP A 60 -11.75 7.09 -2.87
N GLY A 61 -11.14 7.73 -1.88
CA GLY A 61 -11.56 9.05 -1.42
C GLY A 61 -11.15 10.17 -2.39
N PRO A 62 -11.72 11.38 -2.23
CA PRO A 62 -11.56 12.47 -3.21
C PRO A 62 -10.10 12.87 -3.46
N VAL A 63 -9.22 12.78 -2.47
CA VAL A 63 -7.79 13.10 -2.63
C VAL A 63 -7.11 12.13 -3.61
N ILE A 64 -7.38 10.84 -3.49
CA ILE A 64 -6.80 9.82 -4.37
C ILE A 64 -7.46 9.86 -5.74
N GLN A 65 -8.78 10.12 -5.83
CA GLN A 65 -9.46 10.33 -7.10
C GLN A 65 -8.82 11.47 -7.89
N GLN A 66 -8.61 12.63 -7.26
CA GLN A 66 -7.98 13.79 -7.90
C GLN A 66 -6.54 13.51 -8.35
N SER A 67 -5.76 12.77 -7.56
CA SER A 67 -4.41 12.38 -7.97
C SER A 67 -4.43 11.44 -9.18
N SER A 68 -5.38 10.51 -9.25
CA SER A 68 -5.59 9.66 -10.42
C SER A 68 -5.98 10.47 -11.66
N GLU A 69 -6.88 11.46 -11.52
CA GLU A 69 -7.27 12.37 -12.60
C GLU A 69 -6.06 13.15 -13.14
N ARG A 70 -5.22 13.72 -12.27
CA ARG A 70 -3.99 14.43 -12.67
C ARG A 70 -3.03 13.51 -13.43
N ALA A 71 -2.77 12.32 -12.91
CA ALA A 71 -1.91 11.34 -13.57
C ALA A 71 -2.46 10.91 -14.94
N LEU A 72 -3.77 10.66 -15.05
CA LEU A 72 -4.43 10.30 -16.30
C LEU A 72 -4.38 11.44 -17.33
N ALA A 73 -4.48 12.70 -16.90
CA ALA A 73 -4.34 13.86 -17.79
C ALA A 73 -2.95 13.91 -18.47
N HIS A 74 -1.93 13.33 -17.82
CA HIS A 74 -0.60 13.14 -18.39
C HIS A 74 -0.44 11.84 -19.20
N GLY A 75 -1.52 11.06 -19.39
CA GLY A 75 -1.51 9.82 -20.16
C GLY A 75 -0.85 8.63 -19.43
N VAL A 76 -0.72 8.69 -18.11
CA VAL A 76 -0.14 7.58 -17.33
C VAL A 76 -1.06 6.36 -17.41
N SER A 77 -0.46 5.20 -17.59
CA SER A 77 -1.14 3.90 -17.70
C SER A 77 -0.38 2.83 -16.90
N LEU A 78 -0.98 1.66 -16.73
CA LEU A 78 -0.33 0.51 -16.09
C LEU A 78 1.06 0.20 -16.69
N ARG A 79 1.24 0.38 -18.01
CA ARG A 79 2.55 0.17 -18.65
C ARG A 79 3.61 1.18 -18.21
N HIS A 80 3.22 2.43 -18.01
CA HIS A 80 4.11 3.47 -17.47
C HIS A 80 4.49 3.15 -16.02
N VAL A 81 3.51 2.73 -15.21
CA VAL A 81 3.76 2.34 -13.80
C VAL A 81 4.75 1.17 -13.71
N LEU A 82 4.60 0.15 -14.56
CA LEU A 82 5.54 -0.97 -14.63
C LEU A 82 6.95 -0.51 -15.06
N ALA A 83 7.04 0.43 -16.00
CA ALA A 83 8.32 1.02 -16.41
C ALA A 83 8.98 1.81 -15.27
N ASP A 84 8.18 2.54 -14.46
CA ASP A 84 8.67 3.26 -13.29
C ASP A 84 9.22 2.32 -12.23
N VAL A 85 8.52 1.22 -11.92
CA VAL A 85 9.03 0.19 -11.01
C VAL A 85 10.35 -0.39 -11.52
N LYS A 86 10.45 -0.69 -12.82
CA LYS A 86 11.68 -1.20 -13.43
C LYS A 86 12.84 -0.21 -13.28
N ARG A 87 12.62 1.08 -13.51
CA ARG A 87 13.63 2.13 -13.30
C ARG A 87 14.02 2.26 -11.82
N PHE A 88 13.06 2.21 -10.91
CA PHE A 88 13.33 2.21 -9.47
C PHE A 88 14.25 1.06 -9.08
N ARG A 89 14.06 -0.12 -9.65
CA ARG A 89 14.89 -1.32 -9.41
C ARG A 89 16.34 -1.20 -9.88
N GLU A 90 16.67 -0.26 -10.74
CA GLU A 90 18.06 -0.03 -11.16
C GLU A 90 18.99 0.37 -9.99
N THR A 91 18.42 0.96 -8.94
CA THR A 91 19.18 1.47 -7.78
C THR A 91 18.65 1.01 -6.43
N ASP A 92 17.44 0.40 -6.37
CA ASP A 92 16.87 -0.18 -5.14
C ASP A 92 16.36 -1.60 -5.41
N ASP A 93 17.11 -2.58 -4.91
CA ASP A 93 16.78 -4.01 -4.98
C ASP A 93 16.15 -4.56 -3.68
N LYS A 94 15.93 -3.70 -2.67
CA LYS A 94 15.53 -4.08 -1.31
C LYS A 94 14.11 -3.71 -0.96
N THR A 95 13.68 -2.47 -1.23
CA THR A 95 12.37 -1.96 -0.82
C THR A 95 11.25 -2.63 -1.62
N PRO A 96 10.33 -3.40 -1.00
CA PRO A 96 9.19 -3.98 -1.70
C PRO A 96 8.30 -2.92 -2.34
N VAL A 97 7.80 -3.21 -3.54
CA VAL A 97 6.82 -2.39 -4.26
C VAL A 97 5.56 -3.19 -4.52
N VAL A 98 4.44 -2.68 -4.04
CA VAL A 98 3.10 -3.23 -4.25
C VAL A 98 2.34 -2.31 -5.21
N LEU A 99 1.81 -2.86 -6.30
CA LEU A 99 0.88 -2.11 -7.14
C LEU A 99 -0.51 -2.16 -6.51
N MET A 100 -1.11 -0.99 -6.32
CA MET A 100 -2.49 -0.87 -5.86
C MET A 100 -3.35 -0.25 -6.96
N GLY A 101 -4.45 -0.89 -7.32
CA GLY A 101 -5.30 -0.39 -8.39
C GLY A 101 -6.59 -1.20 -8.57
N TYR A 102 -7.15 -1.11 -9.76
CA TYR A 102 -8.41 -1.70 -10.14
C TYR A 102 -8.22 -2.84 -11.14
N ALA A 103 -9.21 -3.72 -11.24
CA ALA A 103 -9.18 -4.89 -12.11
C ALA A 103 -9.07 -4.53 -13.59
N ASN A 104 -9.80 -3.50 -14.04
CA ASN A 104 -9.93 -3.18 -15.46
C ASN A 104 -8.59 -2.99 -16.21
N PRO A 105 -7.58 -2.23 -15.72
CA PRO A 105 -6.27 -2.15 -16.37
C PRO A 105 -5.55 -3.49 -16.49
N ILE A 106 -5.71 -4.38 -15.50
CA ILE A 106 -5.09 -5.71 -15.51
C ILE A 106 -5.81 -6.61 -16.50
N GLU A 107 -7.14 -6.65 -16.48
CA GLU A 107 -7.97 -7.45 -17.40
C GLU A 107 -7.74 -7.04 -18.85
N ARG A 108 -7.62 -5.71 -19.13
CA ARG A 108 -7.29 -5.21 -20.46
C ARG A 108 -5.89 -5.65 -20.93
N MET A 109 -4.94 -5.79 -20.05
CA MET A 109 -3.61 -6.33 -20.38
C MET A 109 -3.62 -7.85 -20.55
N GLY A 110 -4.51 -8.51 -19.82
CA GLY A 110 -4.56 -9.96 -19.62
C GLY A 110 -3.73 -10.36 -18.40
N THR A 111 -4.31 -11.17 -17.52
CA THR A 111 -3.71 -11.53 -16.21
C THR A 111 -2.34 -12.19 -16.37
N GLU A 112 -2.17 -13.11 -17.32
CA GLU A 112 -0.88 -13.77 -17.59
C GLU A 112 0.18 -12.77 -18.08
N ALA A 113 -0.20 -11.89 -19.02
CA ALA A 113 0.70 -10.86 -19.54
C ALA A 113 1.08 -9.85 -18.44
N PHE A 114 0.13 -9.49 -17.58
CA PHE A 114 0.37 -8.65 -16.41
C PHE A 114 1.36 -9.33 -15.44
N ALA A 115 1.12 -10.58 -15.05
CA ALA A 115 1.99 -11.31 -14.14
C ALA A 115 3.44 -11.37 -14.64
N LYS A 116 3.62 -11.64 -15.94
CA LYS A 116 4.94 -11.64 -16.59
C LYS A 116 5.58 -10.26 -16.54
N ALA A 117 4.87 -9.23 -16.99
CA ALA A 117 5.40 -7.86 -17.03
C ALA A 117 5.71 -7.30 -15.63
N ALA A 118 4.85 -7.57 -14.65
CA ALA A 118 5.05 -7.16 -13.27
C ALA A 118 6.28 -7.83 -12.64
N LYS A 119 6.47 -9.15 -12.89
CA LYS A 119 7.68 -9.86 -12.47
C LYS A 119 8.94 -9.28 -13.11
N GLU A 120 8.92 -9.03 -14.41
CA GLU A 120 10.06 -8.46 -15.15
C GLU A 120 10.39 -7.03 -14.67
N ALA A 121 9.39 -6.27 -14.25
CA ALA A 121 9.55 -4.95 -13.66
C ALA A 121 10.08 -4.99 -12.22
N GLY A 122 9.97 -6.13 -11.53
CA GLY A 122 10.38 -6.28 -10.13
C GLY A 122 9.33 -5.87 -9.12
N VAL A 123 8.05 -5.96 -9.49
CA VAL A 123 6.90 -5.82 -8.57
C VAL A 123 6.89 -6.98 -7.58
N ASP A 124 6.62 -6.70 -6.30
CA ASP A 124 6.60 -7.69 -5.23
C ASP A 124 5.19 -8.13 -4.83
N GLY A 125 4.23 -7.26 -4.97
CA GLY A 125 2.83 -7.55 -4.64
C GLY A 125 1.84 -6.78 -5.48
N VAL A 126 0.60 -7.21 -5.45
CA VAL A 126 -0.52 -6.54 -6.11
C VAL A 126 -1.75 -6.56 -5.22
N LEU A 127 -2.40 -5.41 -5.09
CA LEU A 127 -3.66 -5.21 -4.41
C LEU A 127 -4.67 -4.67 -5.42
N VAL A 128 -5.69 -5.47 -5.74
CA VAL A 128 -6.78 -5.07 -6.63
C VAL A 128 -8.02 -4.83 -5.80
N VAL A 129 -8.45 -3.56 -5.73
CA VAL A 129 -9.43 -3.10 -4.74
C VAL A 129 -10.86 -3.56 -5.00
N ASP A 130 -11.19 -3.87 -6.24
CA ASP A 130 -12.52 -4.25 -6.72
C ASP A 130 -12.66 -5.75 -7.07
N TYR A 131 -11.63 -6.56 -6.78
CA TYR A 131 -11.73 -8.01 -6.91
C TYR A 131 -12.36 -8.65 -5.66
N PRO A 132 -13.49 -9.37 -5.79
CA PRO A 132 -14.02 -10.16 -4.69
C PRO A 132 -13.15 -11.41 -4.46
N PRO A 133 -12.77 -11.73 -3.22
CA PRO A 133 -11.90 -12.88 -2.92
C PRO A 133 -12.41 -14.20 -3.49
N GLU A 134 -13.73 -14.36 -3.55
CA GLU A 134 -14.43 -15.55 -4.02
C GLU A 134 -14.13 -15.86 -5.51
N GLU A 135 -13.81 -14.83 -6.30
CA GLU A 135 -13.50 -14.93 -7.74
C GLU A 135 -12.00 -14.89 -8.04
N CYS A 136 -11.16 -14.68 -7.01
CA CYS A 136 -9.73 -14.39 -7.18
C CYS A 136 -8.81 -15.61 -7.07
N VAL A 137 -9.32 -16.83 -6.90
CA VAL A 137 -8.46 -18.01 -6.67
C VAL A 137 -7.43 -18.16 -7.80
N ASN A 138 -7.89 -18.17 -9.05
CA ASN A 138 -7.01 -18.31 -10.22
C ASN A 138 -6.03 -17.13 -10.36
N PHE A 139 -6.50 -15.90 -10.13
CA PHE A 139 -5.65 -14.71 -10.14
C PHE A 139 -4.54 -14.82 -9.08
N ALA A 140 -4.90 -15.16 -7.85
CA ALA A 140 -3.96 -15.30 -6.76
C ALA A 140 -2.92 -16.40 -7.02
N GLU A 141 -3.32 -17.51 -7.62
CA GLU A 141 -2.40 -18.59 -8.01
C GLU A 141 -1.42 -18.16 -9.10
N GLN A 142 -1.89 -17.43 -10.11
CA GLN A 142 -1.03 -16.88 -11.16
C GLN A 142 -0.02 -15.87 -10.61
N MET A 143 -0.45 -14.95 -9.71
CA MET A 143 0.45 -14.00 -9.08
C MET A 143 1.51 -14.71 -8.24
N ARG A 144 1.12 -15.66 -7.37
CA ARG A 144 2.07 -16.44 -6.57
C ARG A 144 3.04 -17.24 -7.42
N SER A 145 2.57 -17.83 -8.51
CA SER A 145 3.43 -18.56 -9.46
C SER A 145 4.46 -17.66 -10.14
N ALA A 146 4.13 -16.40 -10.34
CA ALA A 146 5.05 -15.38 -10.82
C ALA A 146 5.98 -14.84 -9.71
N GLY A 147 5.75 -15.19 -8.44
CA GLY A 147 6.50 -14.67 -7.29
C GLY A 147 6.01 -13.31 -6.80
N ILE A 148 4.77 -12.93 -7.13
CA ILE A 148 4.10 -11.70 -6.74
C ILE A 148 3.08 -12.04 -5.65
N ASP A 149 3.07 -11.31 -4.54
CA ASP A 149 2.15 -11.52 -3.44
C ASP A 149 0.77 -10.88 -3.74
N PRO A 150 -0.33 -11.67 -3.85
CA PRO A 150 -1.67 -11.12 -3.90
C PRO A 150 -2.11 -10.65 -2.52
N ILE A 151 -2.36 -9.34 -2.41
CA ILE A 151 -2.77 -8.67 -1.17
C ILE A 151 -4.25 -8.35 -1.26
N PHE A 152 -5.00 -8.59 -0.18
CA PHE A 152 -6.45 -8.39 -0.13
C PHE A 152 -6.87 -7.40 0.95
N LEU A 153 -7.97 -6.70 0.66
CA LEU A 153 -8.62 -5.77 1.57
C LEU A 153 -9.58 -6.51 2.51
N LEU A 154 -9.52 -6.16 3.77
CA LEU A 154 -10.51 -6.46 4.79
C LEU A 154 -11.07 -5.15 5.34
N ALA A 155 -12.35 -5.14 5.70
CA ALA A 155 -13.07 -3.99 6.23
C ALA A 155 -13.81 -4.35 7.53
N PRO A 156 -14.31 -3.38 8.29
CA PRO A 156 -15.15 -3.66 9.47
C PRO A 156 -16.37 -4.54 9.17
N THR A 157 -16.87 -4.47 7.95
CA THR A 157 -18.01 -5.26 7.44
C THR A 157 -17.62 -6.66 6.95
N SER A 158 -16.34 -7.00 6.88
CA SER A 158 -15.89 -8.33 6.45
C SER A 158 -16.35 -9.38 7.45
N THR A 159 -17.09 -10.40 6.96
CA THR A 159 -17.55 -11.53 7.76
C THR A 159 -16.39 -12.47 8.10
N ASP A 160 -16.61 -13.35 9.05
CA ASP A 160 -15.61 -14.35 9.44
C ASP A 160 -15.27 -15.33 8.31
N GLU A 161 -16.26 -15.67 7.48
CA GLU A 161 -16.11 -16.51 6.29
C GLU A 161 -15.20 -15.81 5.27
N ARG A 162 -15.46 -14.52 4.99
CA ARG A 162 -14.65 -13.74 4.06
C ARG A 162 -13.20 -13.59 4.55
N ILE A 163 -13.01 -13.38 5.85
CA ILE A 163 -11.65 -13.32 6.45
C ILE A 163 -10.95 -14.67 6.24
N ALA A 164 -11.62 -15.78 6.46
CA ALA A 164 -11.06 -17.12 6.28
C ALA A 164 -10.71 -17.41 4.81
N GLU A 165 -11.53 -16.96 3.85
CA GLU A 165 -11.25 -17.09 2.42
C GLU A 165 -10.02 -16.27 2.01
N VAL A 166 -9.93 -15.02 2.44
CA VAL A 166 -8.73 -14.20 2.24
C VAL A 166 -7.49 -14.90 2.81
N GLY A 167 -7.60 -15.53 3.99
CA GLY A 167 -6.49 -16.28 4.60
C GLY A 167 -5.96 -17.43 3.75
N LYS A 168 -6.77 -18.00 2.84
CA LYS A 168 -6.37 -19.10 1.93
C LYS A 168 -5.63 -18.61 0.69
N ILE A 169 -5.99 -17.42 0.19
CA ILE A 169 -5.53 -16.92 -1.12
C ILE A 169 -4.53 -15.77 -1.01
N ALA A 170 -4.50 -15.03 0.10
CA ALA A 170 -3.57 -13.92 0.31
C ALA A 170 -2.13 -14.38 0.55
N SER A 171 -1.17 -13.52 0.23
CA SER A 171 0.21 -13.62 0.70
C SER A 171 0.82 -12.23 0.90
N GLY A 172 2.02 -12.14 1.47
CA GLY A 172 2.65 -10.88 1.82
C GLY A 172 2.06 -10.29 3.10
N TYR A 173 0.97 -9.56 3.01
CA TYR A 173 0.19 -9.03 4.13
C TYR A 173 -1.29 -8.90 3.74
N VAL A 174 -2.14 -8.59 4.71
CA VAL A 174 -3.53 -8.17 4.45
C VAL A 174 -3.70 -6.71 4.83
N TYR A 175 -4.49 -5.99 4.06
CA TYR A 175 -4.77 -4.59 4.28
C TYR A 175 -6.14 -4.45 4.98
N TYR A 176 -6.16 -3.92 6.18
CA TYR A 176 -7.40 -3.59 6.89
C TYR A 176 -7.74 -2.10 6.71
N VAL A 177 -8.86 -1.83 6.04
CA VAL A 177 -9.38 -0.48 5.84
C VAL A 177 -10.25 -0.12 7.03
N SER A 178 -9.80 0.80 7.89
CA SER A 178 -10.48 1.14 9.14
C SER A 178 -11.64 2.14 8.98
N LEU A 179 -12.46 1.98 7.94
CA LEU A 179 -13.58 2.87 7.69
C LEU A 179 -14.71 2.72 8.71
N LYS A 180 -14.93 3.76 9.50
CA LYS A 180 -16.26 4.12 10.00
C LYS A 180 -16.57 5.54 9.54
N GLY A 181 -17.47 5.68 8.60
CA GLY A 181 -18.06 6.96 8.23
C GLY A 181 -17.63 7.49 6.88
N VAL A 182 -18.63 7.80 6.08
CA VAL A 182 -18.58 8.67 4.92
C VAL A 182 -17.94 9.99 5.32
N THR A 183 -16.94 10.44 4.57
CA THR A 183 -16.51 11.84 4.47
C THR A 183 -16.61 12.69 5.75
N GLY A 184 -15.49 12.88 6.45
CA GLY A 184 -15.36 13.95 7.45
C GLY A 184 -15.29 13.54 8.92
N ALA A 185 -15.29 12.25 9.27
CA ALA A 185 -15.03 11.83 10.65
C ALA A 185 -13.57 12.12 11.03
N ALA A 186 -13.38 13.17 11.81
CA ALA A 186 -12.08 13.68 12.23
C ALA A 186 -11.35 12.74 13.22
N ASN A 187 -11.96 11.65 13.68
CA ASN A 187 -11.42 10.79 14.72
C ASN A 187 -11.25 9.36 14.24
N LEU A 188 -10.00 8.91 14.20
CA LEU A 188 -9.63 7.51 14.02
C LEU A 188 -10.12 6.71 15.26
N ASP A 189 -10.98 5.71 15.04
CA ASP A 189 -11.46 4.83 16.11
C ASP A 189 -10.50 3.64 16.30
N VAL A 190 -9.41 3.88 17.02
CA VAL A 190 -8.39 2.86 17.33
C VAL A 190 -9.00 1.69 18.10
N SER A 191 -10.01 1.92 18.94
CA SER A 191 -10.66 0.86 19.72
C SER A 191 -11.41 -0.14 18.84
N SER A 192 -12.07 0.35 17.79
CA SER A 192 -12.71 -0.48 16.77
C SER A 192 -11.70 -1.32 16.00
N ILE A 193 -10.55 -0.74 15.64
CA ILE A 193 -9.45 -1.46 14.99
C ILE A 193 -8.93 -2.56 15.94
N ALA A 194 -8.60 -2.20 17.17
CA ALA A 194 -8.09 -3.13 18.18
C ALA A 194 -9.01 -4.33 18.42
N SER A 195 -10.33 -4.13 18.36
CA SER A 195 -11.30 -5.22 18.54
C SER A 195 -11.34 -6.19 17.36
N LYS A 196 -11.04 -5.73 16.13
CA LYS A 196 -11.15 -6.55 14.91
C LYS A 196 -9.86 -7.31 14.57
N ILE A 197 -8.70 -6.73 14.85
CA ILE A 197 -7.38 -7.33 14.52
C ILE A 197 -7.20 -8.74 15.08
N PRO A 198 -7.55 -9.08 16.33
CA PRO A 198 -7.42 -10.46 16.84
C PRO A 198 -8.24 -11.46 16.04
N ALA A 199 -9.46 -11.10 15.62
CA ALA A 199 -10.31 -11.97 14.80
C ALA A 199 -9.70 -12.21 13.42
N ILE A 200 -9.07 -11.21 12.81
CA ILE A 200 -8.34 -11.37 11.56
C ILE A 200 -7.14 -12.29 11.77
N LYS A 201 -6.29 -12.00 12.75
CA LYS A 201 -5.05 -12.78 13.01
C LYS A 201 -5.31 -14.24 13.37
N SER A 202 -6.46 -14.55 13.96
CA SER A 202 -6.83 -15.96 14.26
C SER A 202 -7.12 -16.80 13.01
N ARG A 203 -7.41 -16.16 11.87
CA ARG A 203 -7.78 -16.82 10.60
C ARG A 203 -6.77 -16.58 9.47
N VAL A 204 -6.03 -15.49 9.56
CA VAL A 204 -5.06 -15.07 8.55
C VAL A 204 -3.68 -14.97 9.21
N PRO A 205 -2.77 -15.93 8.96
CA PRO A 205 -1.43 -15.95 9.57
C PRO A 205 -0.46 -15.01 8.79
N LEU A 206 -0.92 -13.81 8.44
CA LEU A 206 -0.15 -12.80 7.72
C LEU A 206 -0.10 -11.51 8.54
N PRO A 207 0.91 -10.65 8.32
CA PRO A 207 0.91 -9.30 8.88
C PRO A 207 -0.34 -8.53 8.47
N VAL A 208 -0.83 -7.66 9.37
CA VAL A 208 -1.99 -6.81 9.12
C VAL A 208 -1.54 -5.35 9.04
N GLY A 209 -1.59 -4.79 7.84
CA GLY A 209 -1.42 -3.37 7.59
C GLY A 209 -2.74 -2.64 7.77
N VAL A 210 -2.75 -1.56 8.54
CA VAL A 210 -3.96 -0.76 8.77
C VAL A 210 -3.81 0.59 8.11
N GLY A 211 -4.77 0.93 7.28
CA GLY A 211 -4.83 2.19 6.57
C GLY A 211 -6.17 2.90 6.80
N PHE A 212 -6.17 4.15 6.43
CA PHE A 212 -7.24 5.12 6.47
C PHE A 212 -7.21 6.08 7.67
N GLY A 213 -7.29 7.39 7.35
CA GLY A 213 -7.37 8.45 8.36
C GLY A 213 -6.05 8.77 9.05
N ILE A 214 -4.93 8.14 8.68
CA ILE A 214 -3.61 8.41 9.25
C ILE A 214 -3.02 9.64 8.56
N ARG A 215 -2.74 10.69 9.34
CA ARG A 215 -2.36 12.02 8.81
C ARG A 215 -1.01 12.51 9.31
N ASP A 216 -0.54 11.98 10.42
CA ASP A 216 0.64 12.44 11.13
C ASP A 216 1.29 11.31 11.94
N ALA A 217 2.44 11.60 12.51
CA ALA A 217 3.22 10.68 13.34
C ALA A 217 2.44 10.18 14.57
N GLN A 218 1.60 11.03 15.18
CA GLN A 218 0.82 10.67 16.36
C GLN A 218 -0.26 9.63 16.02
N THR A 219 -1.04 9.86 14.96
CA THR A 219 -2.06 8.90 14.52
C THR A 219 -1.45 7.60 14.02
N ALA A 220 -0.29 7.67 13.34
CA ALA A 220 0.46 6.48 12.92
C ALA A 220 0.88 5.63 14.14
N ARG A 221 1.43 6.25 15.18
CA ARG A 221 1.82 5.57 16.41
C ARG A 221 0.64 4.85 17.08
N LEU A 222 -0.51 5.51 17.21
CA LEU A 222 -1.69 4.91 17.83
C LEU A 222 -2.16 3.65 17.06
N VAL A 223 -2.16 3.69 15.74
CA VAL A 223 -2.52 2.54 14.90
C VAL A 223 -1.49 1.41 15.01
N ALA A 224 -0.21 1.76 15.08
CA ALA A 224 0.87 0.79 15.20
C ALA A 224 0.82 -0.04 16.50
N GLU A 225 0.20 0.48 17.57
CA GLU A 225 0.03 -0.26 18.82
C GLU A 225 -0.84 -1.52 18.64
N VAL A 226 -1.77 -1.50 17.69
CA VAL A 226 -2.75 -2.55 17.45
C VAL A 226 -2.56 -3.30 16.13
N SER A 227 -1.63 -2.89 15.27
CA SER A 227 -1.38 -3.47 13.94
C SER A 227 0.06 -3.93 13.76
N ASP A 228 0.37 -4.59 12.64
CA ASP A 228 1.74 -4.95 12.27
C ASP A 228 2.39 -3.91 11.35
N ALA A 229 1.56 -3.15 10.62
CA ALA A 229 2.02 -2.06 9.78
C ALA A 229 0.97 -0.94 9.69
N VAL A 230 1.44 0.23 9.30
CA VAL A 230 0.66 1.45 9.12
C VAL A 230 0.73 1.87 7.66
N VAL A 231 -0.44 2.08 7.03
CA VAL A 231 -0.53 2.54 5.64
C VAL A 231 -0.96 4.00 5.61
N ILE A 232 -0.19 4.84 4.90
CA ILE A 232 -0.45 6.29 4.79
C ILE A 232 -0.54 6.66 3.31
N GLY A 233 -1.69 7.18 2.88
CA GLY A 233 -1.93 7.55 1.48
C GLY A 233 -2.29 9.02 1.29
N SER A 234 -3.52 9.41 1.60
CA SER A 234 -4.06 10.75 1.28
C SER A 234 -3.16 11.90 1.75
N ARG A 235 -2.49 11.76 2.90
CA ARG A 235 -1.58 12.80 3.39
C ARG A 235 -0.35 12.96 2.50
N ILE A 236 0.19 11.86 1.98
CA ILE A 236 1.34 11.88 1.06
C ILE A 236 0.96 12.57 -0.24
N VAL A 237 -0.18 12.20 -0.82
CA VAL A 237 -0.71 12.83 -2.03
C VAL A 237 -0.90 14.34 -1.83
N GLN A 238 -1.50 14.77 -0.72
CA GLN A 238 -1.65 16.18 -0.38
C GLN A 238 -0.31 16.92 -0.23
N LEU A 239 0.68 16.27 0.38
CA LEU A 239 2.01 16.86 0.53
C LEU A 239 2.67 17.09 -0.84
N LEU A 240 2.59 16.11 -1.74
CA LEU A 240 3.13 16.22 -3.09
C LEU A 240 2.40 17.29 -3.93
N GLU A 241 1.07 17.40 -3.79
CA GLU A 241 0.28 18.42 -4.46
C GLU A 241 0.60 19.84 -3.99
N GLN A 242 0.89 20.02 -2.70
CA GLN A 242 1.12 21.34 -2.07
C GLN A 242 2.58 21.78 -2.08
N ALA A 243 3.52 20.86 -2.23
CA ALA A 243 4.93 21.16 -2.21
C ALA A 243 5.39 21.87 -3.49
N ALA A 244 6.32 22.81 -3.34
CA ALA A 244 7.02 23.33 -4.50
C ALA A 244 7.80 22.20 -5.18
N PRO A 245 7.86 22.15 -6.52
CA PRO A 245 8.52 21.06 -7.22
C PRO A 245 9.96 20.79 -6.72
N GLU A 246 10.71 21.82 -6.46
CA GLU A 246 12.12 21.74 -6.05
C GLU A 246 12.33 21.10 -4.68
N THR A 247 11.33 21.16 -3.79
CA THR A 247 11.41 20.67 -2.41
C THR A 247 10.52 19.47 -2.14
N ALA A 248 9.73 19.02 -3.12
CA ALA A 248 8.73 17.97 -2.93
C ALA A 248 9.34 16.65 -2.41
N ALA A 249 10.45 16.19 -3.00
CA ALA A 249 11.12 14.97 -2.58
C ALA A 249 11.69 15.08 -1.16
N GLU A 250 12.33 16.20 -0.81
CA GLU A 250 12.84 16.47 0.53
C GLU A 250 11.70 16.52 1.57
N THR A 251 10.60 17.20 1.24
CA THR A 251 9.41 17.29 2.09
C THR A 251 8.82 15.91 2.35
N LEU A 252 8.77 15.06 1.33
CA LEU A 252 8.29 13.70 1.44
C LEU A 252 9.21 12.85 2.34
N THR A 253 10.51 12.88 2.09
CA THR A 253 11.51 12.17 2.91
C THR A 253 11.41 12.55 4.37
N ARG A 254 11.34 13.86 4.68
CA ARG A 254 11.20 14.36 6.04
C ARG A 254 9.93 13.88 6.72
N PHE A 255 8.79 13.95 6.04
CA PHE A 255 7.52 13.48 6.60
C PHE A 255 7.56 11.98 6.90
N ILE A 256 8.10 11.16 6.01
CA ILE A 256 8.23 9.71 6.22
C ILE A 256 9.19 9.43 7.38
N ALA A 257 10.30 10.16 7.50
CA ALA A 257 11.25 10.01 8.60
C ALA A 257 10.62 10.36 9.97
N GLU A 258 9.80 11.42 10.05
CA GLU A 258 9.04 11.78 11.26
C GLU A 258 8.09 10.65 11.68
N VAL A 259 7.38 10.06 10.73
CA VAL A 259 6.49 8.93 11.01
C VAL A 259 7.28 7.70 11.43
N ARG A 260 8.40 7.38 10.76
CA ARG A 260 9.27 6.26 11.10
C ARG A 260 9.81 6.38 12.53
N GLU A 261 10.29 7.55 12.93
CA GLU A 261 10.77 7.81 14.28
C GLU A 261 9.69 7.58 15.33
N ALA A 262 8.48 8.03 15.07
CA ALA A 262 7.34 7.82 15.96
C ALA A 262 6.96 6.33 16.12
N LEU A 263 7.04 5.55 15.04
CA LEU A 263 6.81 4.11 15.08
C LEU A 263 7.91 3.37 15.84
N ASP A 264 9.17 3.76 15.68
CA ASP A 264 10.31 3.14 16.34
C ASP A 264 10.36 3.47 17.84
N SER A 265 9.97 4.68 18.23
CA SER A 265 9.90 5.08 19.65
C SER A 265 8.82 4.31 20.42
N ALA A 266 7.74 3.89 19.76
CA ALA A 266 6.70 3.06 20.38
C ALA A 266 7.18 1.61 20.63
N ALA A 267 8.13 1.11 19.84
CA ALA A 267 8.70 -0.23 20.03
C ALA A 267 9.65 -0.32 21.25
N THR A 268 10.32 0.78 21.59
CA THR A 268 11.32 0.83 22.70
C THR A 268 10.67 0.97 24.09
N ALA A 269 9.38 1.27 24.15
CA ALA A 269 8.64 1.52 25.43
C ALA A 269 7.97 0.24 25.99
N ARG A 270 8.22 -0.92 25.42
CA ARG A 270 7.77 -2.26 25.88
C ARG A 270 8.95 -3.11 26.33
#